data_78728abc7cd9173a8e23c2621a924d22
#
_entry.id   78728abc7cd9173a8e23c2621a924d22
#
_cell.length_a   1.000
_cell.length_b   1.000
_cell.length_c   1.000
_cell.angle_alpha   90.00
_cell.angle_beta   90.00
_cell.angle_gamma   90.00
#
_symmetry.space_group_name_H-M   'P 1'
#
loop_
_entity.id
_entity.type
_entity.pdbx_description
1 polymer ?
#
loop_
_entity_poly.entity_id
_entity_poly.type
_entity_poly.pdbx_seq_one_letter_code
_entity_poly.pdbx_strand_id
1 'polypeptide(L)'
;MKLFDLHGDVALVTGAGSGIGQAIAIGLAEAGADIACFGHASKGGLEETAHRITALGRKALVLTGTVTSDADLAAAIECTEMELGALTIAVNNAGVAGAEPAETLSLEKWQKLYDVNVSGVFLSCQAEARAMLTRRKGSIINIASMSGSIVNRGLTQAHYNSSKAAVIHMSKSLAMEWADRDLRVNVVSPGYTLTPMNKRPEVADQVRIFERDTPMGRMAAPEEMVGPTVFLASRASSFVTGIDLIVDGGFVCW
;
A
#
# COMPACT_ATOMS: atom_id res chain seq x y z
N MET A 1 4.32 9.39 -21.30
CA MET A 1 4.65 10.77 -20.80
C MET A 1 5.88 10.63 -19.91
N LYS A 2 7.01 11.29 -20.24
CA LYS A 2 8.29 11.12 -19.53
C LYS A 2 8.29 11.35 -18.02
N LEU A 3 7.32 12.14 -17.50
CA LEU A 3 7.22 12.41 -16.06
C LEU A 3 6.73 11.20 -15.25
N PHE A 4 6.00 10.29 -15.87
CA PHE A 4 5.45 9.07 -15.23
C PHE A 4 6.30 7.82 -15.56
N ASP A 5 7.40 8.00 -16.27
CA ASP A 5 8.30 6.92 -16.66
C ASP A 5 9.13 6.47 -15.44
N LEU A 6 9.09 5.17 -15.14
CA LEU A 6 9.79 4.53 -14.03
C LEU A 6 10.93 3.60 -14.51
N HIS A 7 11.34 3.69 -15.79
CA HIS A 7 12.49 2.91 -16.27
C HIS A 7 13.75 3.24 -15.48
N GLY A 8 14.40 2.21 -14.96
CA GLY A 8 15.59 2.31 -14.11
C GLY A 8 15.28 2.53 -12.62
N ASP A 9 14.00 2.58 -12.23
CA ASP A 9 13.60 2.55 -10.84
C ASP A 9 13.30 1.10 -10.38
N VAL A 10 13.55 0.83 -9.10
CA VAL A 10 13.25 -0.44 -8.43
C VAL A 10 12.23 -0.19 -7.34
N ALA A 11 11.16 -0.97 -7.35
CA ALA A 11 10.07 -0.86 -6.37
C ALA A 11 9.95 -2.11 -5.50
N LEU A 12 9.80 -1.92 -4.20
CA LEU A 12 9.37 -2.95 -3.26
C LEU A 12 7.87 -2.74 -2.96
N VAL A 13 7.05 -3.79 -3.12
CA VAL A 13 5.62 -3.73 -2.82
C VAL A 13 5.28 -4.79 -1.78
N THR A 14 4.82 -4.36 -0.60
CA THR A 14 4.38 -5.29 0.44
C THR A 14 2.92 -5.70 0.22
N GLY A 15 2.60 -6.98 0.47
CA GLY A 15 1.28 -7.52 0.18
C GLY A 15 0.99 -7.64 -1.33
N ALA A 16 2.01 -7.84 -2.15
CA ALA A 16 1.92 -7.87 -3.62
C ALA A 16 1.20 -9.11 -4.21
N GLY A 17 0.80 -10.08 -3.39
CA GLY A 17 0.23 -11.34 -3.86
C GLY A 17 -1.24 -11.28 -4.28
N SER A 18 -1.99 -10.21 -3.99
CA SER A 18 -3.42 -10.12 -4.31
C SER A 18 -3.95 -8.70 -4.25
N GLY A 19 -5.15 -8.49 -4.82
CA GLY A 19 -5.94 -7.27 -4.69
C GLY A 19 -5.17 -6.00 -5.09
N ILE A 20 -5.23 -4.97 -4.26
CA ILE A 20 -4.62 -3.67 -4.53
C ILE A 20 -3.10 -3.78 -4.68
N GLY A 21 -2.41 -4.54 -3.81
CA GLY A 21 -0.96 -4.69 -3.88
C GLY A 21 -0.48 -5.37 -5.16
N GLN A 22 -1.20 -6.39 -5.63
CA GLN A 22 -0.92 -7.04 -6.91
C GLN A 22 -1.12 -6.08 -8.09
N ALA A 23 -2.25 -5.37 -8.12
CA ALA A 23 -2.53 -4.39 -9.18
C ALA A 23 -1.47 -3.28 -9.22
N ILE A 24 -1.08 -2.75 -8.07
CA ILE A 24 -0.03 -1.73 -7.96
C ILE A 24 1.33 -2.27 -8.45
N ALA A 25 1.73 -3.48 -8.03
CA ALA A 25 3.00 -4.07 -8.44
C ALA A 25 3.09 -4.22 -9.98
N ILE A 26 2.01 -4.72 -10.60
CA ILE A 26 1.92 -4.85 -12.04
C ILE A 26 1.92 -3.48 -12.73
N GLY A 27 1.13 -2.52 -12.23
CA GLY A 27 1.06 -1.18 -12.83
C GLY A 27 2.38 -0.37 -12.72
N LEU A 28 3.15 -0.55 -11.65
CA LEU A 28 4.51 0.03 -11.55
C LEU A 28 5.45 -0.61 -12.58
N ALA A 29 5.31 -1.91 -12.84
CA ALA A 29 6.05 -2.61 -13.88
C ALA A 29 5.65 -2.14 -15.29
N GLU A 30 4.37 -1.93 -15.57
CA GLU A 30 3.88 -1.32 -16.82
C GLU A 30 4.45 0.08 -17.03
N ALA A 31 4.66 0.84 -15.96
CA ALA A 31 5.31 2.15 -15.99
C ALA A 31 6.84 2.08 -16.14
N GLY A 32 7.45 0.88 -16.07
CA GLY A 32 8.87 0.65 -16.34
C GLY A 32 9.74 0.23 -15.16
N ALA A 33 9.21 0.12 -13.94
CA ALA A 33 9.98 -0.29 -12.77
C ALA A 33 10.26 -1.80 -12.76
N ASP A 34 11.37 -2.21 -12.13
CA ASP A 34 11.61 -3.59 -11.70
C ASP A 34 11.05 -3.78 -10.29
N ILE A 35 10.45 -4.94 -9.99
CA ILE A 35 9.58 -5.11 -8.82
C ILE A 35 10.06 -6.22 -7.89
N ALA A 36 10.23 -5.92 -6.63
CA ALA A 36 10.28 -6.90 -5.54
C ALA A 36 8.88 -7.07 -4.93
N CYS A 37 8.31 -8.26 -5.10
CA CYS A 37 7.01 -8.65 -4.58
C CYS A 37 7.19 -9.28 -3.20
N PHE A 38 6.88 -8.54 -2.12
CA PHE A 38 7.01 -9.03 -0.75
C PHE A 38 5.66 -9.40 -0.14
N GLY A 39 5.60 -10.52 0.56
CA GLY A 39 4.39 -10.92 1.26
C GLY A 39 4.53 -12.21 2.04
N HIS A 40 3.44 -12.59 2.72
CA HIS A 40 3.41 -13.77 3.58
C HIS A 40 3.22 -15.04 2.73
N ALA A 41 4.08 -16.04 2.90
CA ALA A 41 4.10 -17.29 2.13
C ALA A 41 2.73 -18.02 2.11
N SER A 42 2.00 -17.99 3.22
CA SER A 42 0.70 -18.69 3.34
C SER A 42 -0.43 -18.08 2.50
N LYS A 43 -0.25 -16.90 1.92
CA LYS A 43 -1.33 -16.21 1.15
C LYS A 43 -1.25 -16.44 -0.35
N GLY A 44 -0.15 -17.01 -0.87
CA GLY A 44 0.04 -17.27 -2.29
C GLY A 44 0.03 -16.01 -3.17
N GLY A 45 0.02 -16.20 -4.47
CA GLY A 45 -0.17 -15.14 -5.46
C GLY A 45 1.05 -14.28 -5.77
N LEU A 46 2.15 -14.36 -5.01
CA LEU A 46 3.38 -13.61 -5.30
C LEU A 46 4.02 -14.09 -6.62
N GLU A 47 4.06 -15.39 -6.83
CA GLU A 47 4.59 -16.01 -8.04
C GLU A 47 3.77 -15.62 -9.27
N GLU A 48 2.44 -15.60 -9.15
CA GLU A 48 1.55 -15.14 -10.22
C GLU A 48 1.80 -13.66 -10.55
N THR A 49 1.98 -12.83 -9.52
CA THR A 49 2.31 -11.41 -9.71
C THR A 49 3.65 -11.26 -10.43
N ALA A 50 4.68 -11.99 -9.98
CA ALA A 50 6.01 -11.97 -10.59
C ALA A 50 5.98 -12.47 -12.04
N HIS A 51 5.22 -13.54 -12.32
CA HIS A 51 5.02 -14.03 -13.68
C HIS A 51 4.40 -12.99 -14.60
N ARG A 52 3.36 -12.26 -14.14
CA ARG A 52 2.74 -11.17 -14.91
C ARG A 52 3.71 -10.03 -15.17
N ILE A 53 4.54 -9.67 -14.20
CA ILE A 53 5.56 -8.62 -14.33
C ILE A 53 6.64 -9.03 -15.34
N THR A 54 7.10 -10.28 -15.28
CA THR A 54 8.11 -10.78 -16.25
C THR A 54 7.57 -10.85 -17.66
N ALA A 55 6.28 -11.14 -17.84
CA ALA A 55 5.62 -11.10 -19.15
C ALA A 55 5.58 -9.68 -19.77
N LEU A 56 5.68 -8.63 -18.95
CA LEU A 56 5.85 -7.23 -19.39
C LEU A 56 7.31 -6.87 -19.75
N GLY A 57 8.23 -7.83 -19.66
CA GLY A 57 9.66 -7.60 -19.91
C GLY A 57 10.39 -6.91 -18.76
N ARG A 58 9.80 -6.86 -17.55
CA ARG A 58 10.45 -6.31 -16.35
C ARG A 58 11.00 -7.44 -15.46
N LYS A 59 11.97 -7.10 -14.61
CA LYS A 59 12.46 -8.03 -13.60
C LYS A 59 11.47 -8.09 -12.43
N ALA A 60 11.27 -9.30 -11.92
CA ALA A 60 10.45 -9.52 -10.73
C ALA A 60 11.19 -10.43 -9.75
N LEU A 61 11.15 -10.08 -8.46
CA LEU A 61 11.72 -10.86 -7.38
C LEU A 61 10.60 -11.22 -6.39
N VAL A 62 10.50 -12.49 -6.02
CA VAL A 62 9.55 -12.97 -5.01
C VAL A 62 10.25 -13.09 -3.68
N LEU A 63 9.75 -12.39 -2.67
CA LEU A 63 10.29 -12.37 -1.31
C LEU A 63 9.19 -12.72 -0.30
N THR A 64 9.46 -13.68 0.56
CA THR A 64 8.52 -14.12 1.60
C THR A 64 8.97 -13.66 2.97
N GLY A 65 8.03 -13.14 3.76
CA GLY A 65 8.28 -12.66 5.11
C GLY A 65 7.07 -11.95 5.68
N THR A 66 7.23 -11.36 6.86
CA THR A 66 6.19 -10.57 7.51
C THR A 66 6.65 -9.13 7.76
N VAL A 67 5.76 -8.16 7.54
CA VAL A 67 6.04 -6.74 7.83
C VAL A 67 6.21 -6.46 9.33
N THR A 68 5.86 -7.41 10.19
CA THR A 68 6.03 -7.31 11.65
C THR A 68 7.41 -7.77 12.13
N SER A 69 8.31 -8.15 11.21
CA SER A 69 9.68 -8.58 11.49
C SER A 69 10.69 -7.62 10.84
N ASP A 70 11.44 -6.89 11.66
CA ASP A 70 12.53 -6.01 11.19
C ASP A 70 13.59 -6.82 10.41
N ALA A 71 13.88 -8.05 10.83
CA ALA A 71 14.83 -8.93 10.15
C ALA A 71 14.35 -9.34 8.74
N ASP A 72 13.05 -9.69 8.59
CA ASP A 72 12.49 -10.05 7.28
C ASP A 72 12.53 -8.85 6.32
N LEU A 73 12.21 -7.66 6.83
CA LEU A 73 12.23 -6.42 6.05
C LEU A 73 13.65 -6.04 5.63
N ALA A 74 14.63 -6.15 6.54
CA ALA A 74 16.03 -5.89 6.25
C ALA A 74 16.55 -6.84 5.16
N ALA A 75 16.29 -8.14 5.32
CA ALA A 75 16.66 -9.16 4.32
C ALA A 75 15.98 -8.92 2.96
N ALA A 76 14.70 -8.50 2.97
CA ALA A 76 13.98 -8.20 1.74
C ALA A 76 14.60 -7.01 0.99
N ILE A 77 15.00 -5.96 1.68
CA ILE A 77 15.66 -4.80 1.07
C ILE A 77 17.04 -5.16 0.54
N GLU A 78 17.85 -5.87 1.34
CA GLU A 78 19.18 -6.31 0.91
C GLU A 78 19.11 -7.18 -0.36
N CYS A 79 18.20 -8.17 -0.38
CA CYS A 79 17.98 -9.02 -1.54
C CYS A 79 17.48 -8.22 -2.75
N THR A 80 16.57 -7.26 -2.55
CA THR A 80 16.08 -6.38 -3.62
C THR A 80 17.22 -5.58 -4.24
N GLU A 81 18.08 -4.96 -3.41
CA GLU A 81 19.18 -4.14 -3.91
C GLU A 81 20.26 -4.98 -4.61
N MET A 82 20.50 -6.21 -4.15
CA MET A 82 21.46 -7.13 -4.75
C MET A 82 20.99 -7.64 -6.14
N GLU A 83 19.72 -7.97 -6.28
CA GLU A 83 19.19 -8.63 -7.49
C GLU A 83 18.62 -7.65 -8.53
N LEU A 84 18.00 -6.56 -8.08
CA LEU A 84 17.32 -5.61 -8.96
C LEU A 84 18.05 -4.26 -9.06
N GLY A 85 18.83 -3.91 -8.05
CA GLY A 85 19.51 -2.61 -7.96
C GLY A 85 18.92 -1.71 -6.88
N ALA A 86 19.38 -0.49 -6.80
CA ALA A 86 19.06 0.47 -5.75
C ALA A 86 17.55 0.69 -5.59
N LEU A 87 17.01 0.45 -4.40
CA LEU A 87 15.60 0.69 -4.07
C LEU A 87 15.29 2.19 -4.15
N THR A 88 14.32 2.57 -5.00
CA THR A 88 13.90 3.97 -5.20
C THR A 88 12.43 4.21 -4.95
N ILE A 89 11.61 3.15 -4.97
CA ILE A 89 10.17 3.22 -4.73
C ILE A 89 9.79 2.15 -3.70
N ALA A 90 8.98 2.51 -2.72
CA ALA A 90 8.40 1.54 -1.80
C ALA A 90 6.88 1.75 -1.68
N VAL A 91 6.12 0.65 -1.70
CA VAL A 91 4.67 0.68 -1.51
C VAL A 91 4.30 -0.22 -0.35
N ASN A 92 3.91 0.39 0.75
CA ASN A 92 3.48 -0.29 1.97
C ASN A 92 1.98 -0.56 1.92
N ASN A 93 1.63 -1.68 1.26
CA ASN A 93 0.23 -2.08 1.07
C ASN A 93 -0.19 -3.23 2.00
N ALA A 94 0.72 -4.01 2.56
CA ALA A 94 0.38 -5.09 3.48
C ALA A 94 -0.50 -4.59 4.61
N GLY A 95 -1.62 -5.27 4.84
CA GLY A 95 -2.57 -4.91 5.89
C GLY A 95 -3.64 -5.96 6.09
N VAL A 96 -4.33 -5.85 7.21
CA VAL A 96 -5.46 -6.69 7.59
C VAL A 96 -6.66 -5.81 7.94
N ALA A 97 -7.86 -6.34 7.73
CA ALA A 97 -9.12 -5.72 8.14
C ALA A 97 -9.83 -6.61 9.16
N GLY A 98 -10.73 -6.00 9.90
CA GLY A 98 -11.61 -6.69 10.84
C GLY A 98 -12.78 -5.80 11.21
N ALA A 99 -13.90 -6.41 11.58
CA ALA A 99 -15.07 -5.72 12.11
C ALA A 99 -15.56 -6.47 13.34
N GLU A 100 -15.65 -5.75 14.45
CA GLU A 100 -16.19 -6.25 15.73
C GLU A 100 -16.66 -5.07 16.56
N PRO A 101 -17.78 -5.16 17.32
CA PRO A 101 -18.20 -4.12 18.22
C PRO A 101 -17.11 -3.77 19.24
N ALA A 102 -16.90 -2.49 19.49
CA ALA A 102 -15.76 -2.01 20.30
C ALA A 102 -15.83 -2.53 21.75
N GLU A 103 -17.04 -2.69 22.30
CA GLU A 103 -17.27 -3.19 23.66
C GLU A 103 -16.93 -4.67 23.86
N THR A 104 -16.83 -5.44 22.77
CA THR A 104 -16.47 -6.88 22.81
C THR A 104 -15.10 -7.17 22.19
N LEU A 105 -14.51 -6.20 21.52
CA LEU A 105 -13.22 -6.35 20.86
C LEU A 105 -12.11 -6.58 21.90
N SER A 106 -11.47 -7.76 21.83
CA SER A 106 -10.37 -8.07 22.74
C SER A 106 -9.11 -7.23 22.44
N LEU A 107 -8.33 -6.95 23.48
CA LEU A 107 -7.05 -6.25 23.33
C LEU A 107 -6.08 -7.00 22.42
N GLU A 108 -6.10 -8.33 22.45
CA GLU A 108 -5.28 -9.17 21.56
C GLU A 108 -5.59 -8.94 20.08
N LYS A 109 -6.90 -8.92 19.71
CA LYS A 109 -7.32 -8.65 18.33
C LYS A 109 -6.95 -7.22 17.90
N TRP A 110 -7.12 -6.26 18.82
CA TRP A 110 -6.71 -4.88 18.61
C TRP A 110 -5.21 -4.83 18.30
N GLN A 111 -4.36 -5.37 19.18
CA GLN A 111 -2.91 -5.37 19.03
C GLN A 111 -2.47 -6.04 17.73
N LYS A 112 -3.00 -7.24 17.44
CA LYS A 112 -2.66 -7.99 16.22
C LYS A 112 -2.93 -7.18 14.94
N LEU A 113 -4.02 -6.40 14.91
CA LEU A 113 -4.29 -5.53 13.78
C LEU A 113 -3.30 -4.35 13.73
N TYR A 114 -3.01 -3.73 14.87
CA TYR A 114 -2.05 -2.63 14.95
C TYR A 114 -0.63 -3.07 14.64
N ASP A 115 -0.23 -4.28 15.03
CA ASP A 115 1.09 -4.83 14.71
C ASP A 115 1.33 -4.88 13.19
N VAL A 116 0.30 -5.28 12.42
CA VAL A 116 0.41 -5.31 10.96
C VAL A 116 0.22 -3.92 10.35
N ASN A 117 -0.88 -3.24 10.68
CA ASN A 117 -1.32 -2.04 9.96
C ASN A 117 -0.56 -0.77 10.36
N VAL A 118 0.02 -0.71 11.55
CA VAL A 118 0.73 0.48 12.07
C VAL A 118 2.20 0.17 12.27
N SER A 119 2.53 -0.77 13.16
CA SER A 119 3.92 -1.12 13.45
C SER A 119 4.63 -1.67 12.21
N GLY A 120 3.95 -2.54 11.45
CA GLY A 120 4.49 -3.10 10.20
C GLY A 120 4.75 -2.04 9.12
N VAL A 121 3.87 -1.06 8.98
CA VAL A 121 4.09 0.07 8.05
C VAL A 121 5.26 0.94 8.54
N PHE A 122 5.36 1.20 9.84
CA PHE A 122 6.48 1.96 10.41
C PHE A 122 7.82 1.25 10.19
N LEU A 123 7.90 -0.04 10.49
CA LEU A 123 9.11 -0.86 10.29
C LEU A 123 9.52 -0.90 8.81
N SER A 124 8.54 -1.06 7.91
CA SER A 124 8.79 -0.99 6.46
C SER A 124 9.37 0.35 6.06
N CYS A 125 8.71 1.47 6.43
CA CYS A 125 9.21 2.83 6.16
C CYS A 125 10.63 3.05 6.71
N GLN A 126 10.91 2.53 7.93
CA GLN A 126 12.22 2.69 8.56
C GLN A 126 13.32 1.93 7.79
N ALA A 127 13.05 0.68 7.40
CA ALA A 127 13.99 -0.13 6.64
C ALA A 127 14.25 0.45 5.24
N GLU A 128 13.20 0.86 4.54
CA GLU A 128 13.25 1.53 3.23
C GLU A 128 14.02 2.86 3.28
N ALA A 129 13.72 3.67 4.29
CA ALA A 129 14.40 4.95 4.47
C ALA A 129 15.90 4.78 4.74
N ARG A 130 16.33 3.78 5.52
CA ARG A 130 17.76 3.48 5.73
C ARG A 130 18.49 3.24 4.40
N ALA A 131 17.85 2.56 3.46
CA ALA A 131 18.41 2.31 2.13
C ALA A 131 18.38 3.57 1.23
N MET A 132 17.28 4.32 1.22
CA MET A 132 17.05 5.45 0.32
C MET A 132 17.79 6.74 0.74
N LEU A 133 17.84 7.04 2.04
CA LEU A 133 18.42 8.28 2.58
C LEU A 133 19.91 8.43 2.30
N THR A 134 20.65 7.33 2.24
CA THR A 134 22.08 7.34 1.91
C THR A 134 22.35 7.85 0.49
N ARG A 135 21.39 7.64 -0.40
CA ARG A 135 21.45 8.03 -1.82
C ARG A 135 20.68 9.32 -2.12
N ARG A 136 19.99 9.88 -1.12
CA ARG A 136 19.14 11.06 -1.28
C ARG A 136 18.17 10.91 -2.46
N LYS A 137 17.52 9.77 -2.58
CA LYS A 137 16.56 9.46 -3.64
C LYS A 137 15.57 8.41 -3.17
N GLY A 138 14.28 8.75 -3.16
CA GLY A 138 13.24 7.76 -2.88
C GLY A 138 11.83 8.34 -2.84
N SER A 139 10.86 7.44 -3.00
CA SER A 139 9.44 7.70 -2.80
C SER A 139 8.80 6.54 -2.07
N ILE A 140 8.29 6.78 -0.86
CA ILE A 140 7.53 5.83 -0.06
C ILE A 140 6.05 6.18 -0.17
N ILE A 141 5.22 5.19 -0.52
CA ILE A 141 3.78 5.32 -0.65
C ILE A 141 3.11 4.33 0.31
N ASN A 142 2.41 4.84 1.31
CA ASN A 142 1.68 4.04 2.27
C ASN A 142 0.21 3.90 1.85
N ILE A 143 -0.31 2.67 1.84
CA ILE A 143 -1.72 2.43 1.53
C ILE A 143 -2.52 2.47 2.83
N ALA A 144 -3.23 3.59 3.02
CA ALA A 144 -4.15 3.76 4.14
C ALA A 144 -5.59 3.32 3.77
N SER A 145 -6.56 4.17 3.98
CA SER A 145 -7.98 3.99 3.61
C SER A 145 -8.72 5.31 3.85
N MET A 146 -9.79 5.56 3.12
CA MET A 146 -10.77 6.61 3.48
C MET A 146 -11.25 6.47 4.92
N SER A 147 -11.28 5.23 5.45
CA SER A 147 -11.65 4.92 6.85
C SER A 147 -10.71 5.54 7.90
N GLY A 148 -9.54 6.04 7.49
CA GLY A 148 -8.66 6.83 8.36
C GLY A 148 -9.12 8.28 8.50
N SER A 149 -9.98 8.76 7.61
CA SER A 149 -10.49 10.14 7.60
C SER A 149 -11.96 10.22 8.01
N ILE A 150 -12.73 9.14 7.85
CA ILE A 150 -14.15 9.04 8.19
C ILE A 150 -14.46 7.78 8.98
N VAL A 151 -15.69 7.71 9.51
CA VAL A 151 -16.26 6.49 10.10
C VAL A 151 -17.29 5.88 9.15
N ASN A 152 -17.11 4.61 8.81
CA ASN A 152 -17.96 3.89 7.86
C ASN A 152 -19.30 3.53 8.53
N ARG A 153 -20.40 4.06 8.01
CA ARG A 153 -21.75 3.73 8.50
C ARG A 153 -22.00 2.22 8.40
N GLY A 154 -22.50 1.61 9.50
CA GLY A 154 -22.84 0.19 9.54
C GLY A 154 -21.66 -0.76 9.70
N LEU A 155 -20.43 -0.27 9.83
CA LEU A 155 -19.25 -1.08 10.11
C LEU A 155 -18.67 -0.77 11.49
N THR A 156 -18.67 -1.77 12.37
CA THR A 156 -18.03 -1.69 13.69
C THR A 156 -16.57 -2.07 13.59
N GLN A 157 -15.70 -1.11 13.31
CA GLN A 157 -14.28 -1.37 13.01
C GLN A 157 -13.34 -0.30 13.58
N ALA A 158 -13.55 0.07 14.85
CA ALA A 158 -12.81 1.12 15.52
C ALA A 158 -11.28 0.94 15.44
N HIS A 159 -10.80 -0.31 15.61
CA HIS A 159 -9.38 -0.65 15.50
C HIS A 159 -8.82 -0.47 14.07
N TYR A 160 -9.60 -0.78 13.04
CA TYR A 160 -9.18 -0.58 11.66
C TYR A 160 -9.13 0.91 11.30
N ASN A 161 -10.21 1.65 11.58
CA ASN A 161 -10.29 3.07 11.27
C ASN A 161 -9.15 3.85 11.95
N SER A 162 -8.95 3.61 13.25
CA SER A 162 -7.87 4.26 14.00
C SER A 162 -6.47 3.86 13.51
N SER A 163 -6.27 2.60 13.09
CA SER A 163 -4.99 2.18 12.49
C SER A 163 -4.69 2.91 11.18
N LYS A 164 -5.71 3.12 10.33
CA LYS A 164 -5.53 3.83 9.06
C LYS A 164 -5.34 5.33 9.26
N ALA A 165 -5.99 5.93 10.26
CA ALA A 165 -5.71 7.30 10.68
C ALA A 165 -4.26 7.47 11.19
N ALA A 166 -3.76 6.50 11.97
CA ALA A 166 -2.38 6.47 12.43
C ALA A 166 -1.38 6.44 11.26
N VAL A 167 -1.62 5.62 10.23
CA VAL A 167 -0.78 5.58 9.02
C VAL A 167 -0.75 6.92 8.30
N ILE A 168 -1.92 7.57 8.13
CA ILE A 168 -2.01 8.89 7.48
C ILE A 168 -1.16 9.92 8.24
N HIS A 169 -1.31 10.01 9.55
CA HIS A 169 -0.59 11.02 10.33
C HIS A 169 0.90 10.71 10.48
N MET A 170 1.27 9.44 10.68
CA MET A 170 2.65 8.98 10.70
C MET A 170 3.37 9.32 9.38
N SER A 171 2.70 9.11 8.24
CA SER A 171 3.28 9.45 6.93
C SER A 171 3.59 10.93 6.78
N LYS A 172 2.76 11.83 7.35
CA LYS A 172 3.04 13.28 7.38
C LYS A 172 4.27 13.59 8.23
N SER A 173 4.42 12.94 9.38
CA SER A 173 5.59 13.10 10.25
C SER A 173 6.88 12.67 9.56
N LEU A 174 6.87 11.47 8.95
CA LEU A 174 8.03 10.95 8.21
C LEU A 174 8.36 11.81 6.98
N ALA A 175 7.35 12.33 6.28
CA ALA A 175 7.54 13.26 5.17
C ALA A 175 8.29 14.52 5.61
N MET A 176 7.91 15.11 6.74
CA MET A 176 8.58 16.28 7.30
C MET A 176 10.02 15.97 7.72
N GLU A 177 10.26 14.81 8.37
CA GLU A 177 11.58 14.42 8.85
C GLU A 177 12.60 14.15 7.73
N TRP A 178 12.11 13.74 6.54
CA TRP A 178 12.99 13.27 5.46
C TRP A 178 12.99 14.16 4.21
N ALA A 179 12.17 15.21 4.16
CA ALA A 179 12.01 16.07 2.99
C ALA A 179 13.32 16.76 2.56
N ASP A 180 14.13 17.22 3.52
CA ASP A 180 15.42 17.89 3.27
C ASP A 180 16.53 16.91 2.81
N ARG A 181 16.21 15.61 2.82
CA ARG A 181 17.08 14.51 2.37
C ARG A 181 16.57 13.84 1.09
N ASP A 182 15.73 14.52 0.31
CA ASP A 182 15.18 14.10 -0.97
C ASP A 182 14.40 12.77 -0.94
N LEU A 183 13.78 12.43 0.21
CA LEU A 183 12.88 11.30 0.37
C LEU A 183 11.46 11.80 0.58
N ARG A 184 10.56 11.43 -0.32
CA ARG A 184 9.15 11.77 -0.25
C ARG A 184 8.36 10.64 0.40
N VAL A 185 7.40 10.99 1.26
CA VAL A 185 6.47 10.02 1.86
C VAL A 185 5.04 10.53 1.66
N ASN A 186 4.21 9.72 1.03
CA ASN A 186 2.83 10.05 0.72
C ASN A 186 1.89 8.87 1.04
N VAL A 187 0.61 9.14 1.02
CA VAL A 187 -0.43 8.15 1.28
C VAL A 187 -1.36 8.07 0.08
N VAL A 188 -1.80 6.87 -0.25
CA VAL A 188 -3.00 6.62 -1.04
C VAL A 188 -4.05 6.03 -0.11
N SER A 189 -5.24 6.63 -0.08
CA SER A 189 -6.36 6.20 0.75
C SER A 189 -7.52 5.69 -0.15
N PRO A 190 -7.57 4.37 -0.43
CA PRO A 190 -8.66 3.80 -1.21
C PRO A 190 -10.01 3.91 -0.50
N GLY A 191 -11.08 4.10 -1.29
CA GLY A 191 -12.45 3.80 -0.91
C GLY A 191 -12.77 2.32 -0.99
N TYR A 192 -14.07 2.00 -1.08
CA TYR A 192 -14.50 0.62 -1.27
C TYR A 192 -13.99 0.08 -2.60
N THR A 193 -13.18 -0.99 -2.53
CA THR A 193 -12.49 -1.57 -3.68
C THR A 193 -12.83 -3.06 -3.81
N LEU A 194 -13.16 -3.51 -5.02
CA LEU A 194 -13.51 -4.90 -5.34
C LEU A 194 -12.28 -5.82 -5.31
N THR A 195 -11.84 -6.17 -4.11
CA THR A 195 -10.81 -7.19 -3.90
C THR A 195 -11.42 -8.60 -3.89
N PRO A 196 -10.63 -9.67 -3.97
CA PRO A 196 -11.14 -11.04 -3.83
C PRO A 196 -11.98 -11.27 -2.56
N MET A 197 -11.69 -10.53 -1.49
CA MET A 197 -12.45 -10.58 -0.23
C MET A 197 -13.91 -10.15 -0.41
N ASN A 198 -14.19 -9.18 -1.28
CA ASN A 198 -15.51 -8.60 -1.50
C ASN A 198 -16.29 -9.27 -2.66
N LYS A 199 -15.69 -10.26 -3.34
CA LYS A 199 -16.34 -11.00 -4.43
C LYS A 199 -17.09 -12.25 -3.96
N ARG A 200 -17.15 -12.49 -2.66
CA ARG A 200 -17.83 -13.68 -2.08
C ARG A 200 -19.34 -13.43 -2.00
N PRO A 201 -20.17 -14.45 -2.25
CA PRO A 201 -21.63 -14.32 -2.20
C PRO A 201 -22.16 -13.80 -0.86
N GLU A 202 -21.50 -14.17 0.25
CA GLU A 202 -21.91 -13.82 1.62
C GLU A 202 -21.87 -12.32 1.91
N VAL A 203 -21.12 -11.54 1.11
CA VAL A 203 -20.99 -10.10 1.26
C VAL A 203 -21.70 -9.30 0.14
N ALA A 204 -22.52 -9.96 -0.70
CA ALA A 204 -23.16 -9.31 -1.84
C ALA A 204 -24.08 -8.13 -1.43
N ASP A 205 -24.82 -8.27 -0.32
CA ASP A 205 -25.68 -7.17 0.16
C ASP A 205 -24.85 -5.99 0.68
N GLN A 206 -23.72 -6.28 1.32
CA GLN A 206 -22.76 -5.25 1.76
C GLN A 206 -22.15 -4.50 0.56
N VAL A 207 -21.82 -5.21 -0.51
CA VAL A 207 -21.32 -4.60 -1.77
C VAL A 207 -22.35 -3.64 -2.34
N ARG A 208 -23.64 -4.03 -2.42
CA ARG A 208 -24.72 -3.14 -2.92
C ARG A 208 -24.87 -1.87 -2.08
N ILE A 209 -24.67 -1.96 -0.76
CA ILE A 209 -24.69 -0.80 0.13
C ILE A 209 -23.51 0.13 -0.21
N PHE A 210 -22.31 -0.43 -0.35
CA PHE A 210 -21.12 0.34 -0.70
C PHE A 210 -21.24 1.04 -2.06
N GLU A 211 -21.78 0.35 -3.07
CA GLU A 211 -22.04 0.92 -4.39
C GLU A 211 -23.05 2.06 -4.33
N ARG A 212 -24.18 1.85 -3.64
CA ARG A 212 -25.23 2.87 -3.47
C ARG A 212 -24.71 4.12 -2.77
N ASP A 213 -23.89 3.95 -1.73
CA ASP A 213 -23.41 5.02 -0.87
C ASP A 213 -22.17 5.73 -1.44
N THR A 214 -21.57 5.20 -2.51
CA THR A 214 -20.47 5.85 -3.23
C THR A 214 -21.05 6.79 -4.31
N PRO A 215 -20.66 8.09 -4.36
CA PRO A 215 -21.16 9.04 -5.36
C PRO A 215 -21.01 8.58 -6.81
N MET A 216 -19.94 7.90 -7.16
CA MET A 216 -19.76 7.32 -8.51
C MET A 216 -20.62 6.07 -8.76
N GLY A 217 -21.45 5.62 -7.82
CA GLY A 217 -22.41 4.53 -7.96
C GLY A 217 -21.80 3.14 -8.09
N ARG A 218 -20.54 2.97 -7.75
CA ARG A 218 -19.82 1.69 -7.84
C ARG A 218 -18.64 1.63 -6.85
N MET A 219 -18.16 0.43 -6.57
CA MET A 219 -16.87 0.23 -5.97
C MET A 219 -15.73 0.42 -6.99
N ALA A 220 -14.54 0.76 -6.52
CA ALA A 220 -13.35 0.83 -7.37
C ALA A 220 -12.87 -0.58 -7.77
N ALA A 221 -12.26 -0.71 -8.93
CA ALA A 221 -11.41 -1.83 -9.26
C ALA A 221 -10.01 -1.63 -8.63
N PRO A 222 -9.28 -2.71 -8.25
CA PRO A 222 -7.92 -2.57 -7.72
C PRO A 222 -6.98 -1.78 -8.63
N GLU A 223 -7.16 -1.88 -9.94
CA GLU A 223 -6.40 -1.22 -10.98
C GLU A 223 -6.54 0.32 -10.93
N GLU A 224 -7.63 0.84 -10.34
CA GLU A 224 -7.83 2.29 -10.18
C GLU A 224 -6.89 2.91 -9.14
N MET A 225 -6.23 2.09 -8.31
CA MET A 225 -5.18 2.53 -7.39
C MET A 225 -3.81 2.67 -8.07
N VAL A 226 -3.66 2.16 -9.30
CA VAL A 226 -2.37 2.19 -10.04
C VAL A 226 -1.99 3.61 -10.43
N GLY A 227 -2.87 4.34 -11.10
CA GLY A 227 -2.58 5.71 -11.57
C GLY A 227 -2.10 6.64 -10.44
N PRO A 228 -2.85 6.77 -9.34
CA PRO A 228 -2.44 7.52 -8.15
C PRO A 228 -1.07 7.09 -7.61
N THR A 229 -0.81 5.78 -7.55
CA THR A 229 0.47 5.25 -7.04
C THR A 229 1.62 5.55 -8.00
N VAL A 230 1.45 5.36 -9.30
CA VAL A 230 2.46 5.73 -10.32
C VAL A 230 2.75 7.23 -10.28
N PHE A 231 1.72 8.08 -10.11
CA PHE A 231 1.91 9.52 -9.91
C PHE A 231 2.83 9.79 -8.73
N LEU A 232 2.54 9.23 -7.54
CA LEU A 232 3.32 9.46 -6.34
C LEU A 232 4.73 8.83 -6.40
N ALA A 233 4.90 7.73 -7.13
CA ALA A 233 6.18 7.08 -7.35
C ALA A 233 7.10 7.90 -8.26
N SER A 234 6.53 8.58 -9.23
CA SER A 234 7.24 9.18 -10.36
C SER A 234 7.70 10.62 -10.12
N ARG A 235 8.43 11.17 -11.11
CA ARG A 235 8.86 12.57 -11.13
C ARG A 235 7.68 13.55 -11.29
N ALA A 236 6.50 13.09 -11.70
CA ALA A 236 5.30 13.92 -11.78
C ALA A 236 4.88 14.48 -10.41
N SER A 237 5.29 13.83 -9.33
CA SER A 237 5.03 14.26 -7.95
C SER A 237 6.29 14.78 -7.23
N SER A 238 7.28 15.28 -7.95
CA SER A 238 8.58 15.68 -7.36
C SER A 238 8.48 16.78 -6.28
N PHE A 239 7.39 17.54 -6.25
CA PHE A 239 7.12 18.55 -5.22
C PHE A 239 5.94 18.19 -4.31
N VAL A 240 5.62 16.88 -4.23
CA VAL A 240 4.51 16.34 -3.42
C VAL A 240 5.06 15.43 -2.35
N THR A 241 4.95 15.83 -1.07
CA THR A 241 5.26 15.00 0.09
C THR A 241 4.30 15.31 1.23
N GLY A 242 3.95 14.31 2.04
CA GLY A 242 3.02 14.45 3.18
C GLY A 242 1.54 14.50 2.80
N ILE A 243 1.16 14.27 1.54
CA ILE A 243 -0.24 14.24 1.11
C ILE A 243 -0.91 12.91 1.48
N ASP A 244 -2.20 12.97 1.79
CA ASP A 244 -3.14 11.86 1.73
C ASP A 244 -3.99 12.00 0.47
N LEU A 245 -3.72 11.17 -0.54
CA LEU A 245 -4.44 11.14 -1.81
C LEU A 245 -5.61 10.15 -1.70
N ILE A 246 -6.80 10.68 -1.45
CA ILE A 246 -8.02 9.89 -1.33
C ILE A 246 -8.52 9.49 -2.73
N VAL A 247 -8.79 8.18 -2.92
CA VAL A 247 -9.24 7.57 -4.18
C VAL A 247 -10.47 6.71 -3.87
N ASP A 248 -11.62 7.35 -3.73
CA ASP A 248 -12.81 6.75 -3.10
C ASP A 248 -14.13 6.95 -3.89
N GLY A 249 -14.06 7.47 -5.10
CA GLY A 249 -15.26 7.77 -5.90
C GLY A 249 -16.14 8.87 -5.32
N GLY A 250 -15.54 9.76 -4.49
CA GLY A 250 -16.21 10.89 -3.85
C GLY A 250 -16.86 10.55 -2.51
N PHE A 251 -16.61 9.37 -1.94
CA PHE A 251 -17.29 8.90 -0.74
C PHE A 251 -17.14 9.84 0.46
N VAL A 252 -15.95 10.44 0.66
CA VAL A 252 -15.70 11.35 1.80
C VAL A 252 -16.21 12.78 1.58
N CYS A 253 -16.86 13.07 0.45
CA CYS A 253 -17.34 14.41 0.14
C CYS A 253 -18.71 14.74 0.79
N TRP A 254 -19.39 13.75 1.40
CA TRP A 254 -20.69 13.94 2.05
C TRP A 254 -20.86 13.18 3.37
#